data_3490fb4eb5576fa80181a1c0f749dc99
#
_entry.id   3490fb4eb5576fa80181a1c0f749dc99
#
_cell.length_a   1.000
_cell.length_b   1.000
_cell.length_c   1.000
_cell.angle_alpha   90.00
_cell.angle_beta   90.00
_cell.angle_gamma   90.00
#
_symmetry.space_group_name_H-M   'P 1'
#
loop_
_entity.id
_entity.type
_entity.pdbx_description
1 polymer ?
#
loop_
_entity_poly.entity_id
_entity_poly.type
_entity_poly.pdbx_seq_one_letter_code
_entity_poly.pdbx_strand_id
1 'polypeptide(L)'
;MIFYKNKVDERGLNSDYLTTFHLMKDYLTSKHINRLVLYDILEDILVMALDNQQRNLKPKEVFGDYQQFCDEISRNAVKETTIEKVGLYGGLLCIFITLLFLIGIFNNHGEIRFTADELIRYILTFIGIPMTKSTVYPFV
;
A
#
# COMPACT_ATOMS: atom_id res chain seq x y z
N MET A 1 18.19 1.45 8.80
CA MET A 1 17.16 1.62 7.74
C MET A 1 17.36 0.49 6.75
N ILE A 2 16.61 -0.60 6.92
CA ILE A 2 16.74 -1.80 6.09
C ILE A 2 15.85 -1.57 4.87
N PHE A 3 16.47 -1.20 3.75
CA PHE A 3 15.80 -1.22 2.46
C PHE A 3 15.51 -2.69 2.13
N TYR A 4 14.27 -3.08 2.35
CA TYR A 4 13.79 -4.40 2.02
C TYR A 4 13.79 -4.53 0.48
N LYS A 5 14.74 -5.32 0.00
CA LYS A 5 14.88 -5.71 -1.41
C LYS A 5 13.82 -6.77 -1.70
N ASN A 6 12.55 -6.38 -1.85
CA ASN A 6 11.49 -7.34 -2.07
C ASN A 6 10.85 -7.18 -3.42
N LYS A 7 11.60 -7.57 -4.40
CA LYS A 7 11.02 -8.10 -5.62
C LYS A 7 11.25 -9.61 -5.58
N VAL A 8 10.20 -10.36 -5.29
CA VAL A 8 10.19 -11.82 -5.44
C VAL A 8 10.64 -12.11 -6.87
N ASP A 9 11.77 -12.80 -7.03
CA ASP A 9 12.37 -13.01 -8.35
C ASP A 9 11.67 -14.18 -9.07
N GLU A 10 10.67 -13.86 -9.84
CA GLU A 10 9.81 -14.80 -10.57
C GLU A 10 10.47 -15.36 -11.85
N ARG A 11 11.70 -14.90 -12.20
CA ARG A 11 12.37 -15.20 -13.49
C ARG A 11 12.72 -16.68 -13.70
N GLY A 12 12.75 -17.47 -12.64
CA GLY A 12 13.06 -18.89 -12.72
C GLY A 12 11.87 -19.79 -13.01
N LEU A 13 10.65 -19.27 -12.97
CA LEU A 13 9.43 -20.06 -13.17
C LEU A 13 9.11 -20.24 -14.67
N ASN A 14 8.64 -21.44 -15.04
CA ASN A 14 8.05 -21.66 -16.35
C ASN A 14 6.64 -21.05 -16.44
N SER A 15 6.05 -21.02 -17.64
CA SER A 15 4.76 -20.35 -17.92
C SER A 15 3.62 -20.86 -17.01
N ASP A 16 3.56 -22.15 -16.73
CA ASP A 16 2.47 -22.78 -15.99
C ASP A 16 2.56 -22.44 -14.48
N TYR A 17 3.75 -22.50 -13.93
CA TYR A 17 4.01 -22.10 -12.55
C TYR A 17 3.87 -20.58 -12.36
N LEU A 18 4.32 -19.78 -13.32
CA LEU A 18 4.19 -18.34 -13.29
C LEU A 18 2.71 -17.90 -13.24
N THR A 19 1.89 -18.50 -14.10
CA THR A 19 0.45 -18.23 -14.13
C THR A 19 -0.21 -18.59 -12.81
N THR A 20 0.09 -19.77 -12.26
CA THR A 20 -0.46 -20.23 -10.98
C THR A 20 0.01 -19.33 -9.83
N PHE A 21 1.27 -18.94 -9.82
CA PHE A 21 1.85 -18.04 -8.82
C PHE A 21 1.16 -16.67 -8.83
N HIS A 22 0.91 -16.09 -10.01
CA HIS A 22 0.20 -14.81 -10.12
C HIS A 22 -1.24 -14.92 -9.60
N LEU A 23 -1.96 -16.00 -9.92
CA LEU A 23 -3.30 -16.22 -9.38
C LEU A 23 -3.31 -16.31 -7.85
N MET A 24 -2.34 -17.05 -7.27
CA MET A 24 -2.20 -17.13 -5.80
C MET A 24 -1.83 -15.79 -5.17
N LYS A 25 -0.92 -15.04 -5.78
CA LYS A 25 -0.50 -13.70 -5.33
C LYS A 25 -1.67 -12.72 -5.31
N ASP A 26 -2.46 -12.66 -6.39
CA ASP A 26 -3.63 -11.78 -6.47
C ASP A 26 -4.68 -12.17 -5.43
N TYR A 27 -4.93 -13.47 -5.27
CA TYR A 27 -5.87 -14.00 -4.29
C TYR A 27 -5.43 -13.69 -2.84
N LEU A 28 -4.17 -13.94 -2.48
CA LEU A 28 -3.63 -13.63 -1.15
C LEU A 28 -3.63 -12.12 -0.86
N THR A 29 -3.34 -11.29 -1.87
CA THR A 29 -3.41 -9.83 -1.74
C THR A 29 -4.82 -9.36 -1.37
N SER A 30 -5.87 -10.03 -1.88
CA SER A 30 -7.26 -9.71 -1.56
C SER A 30 -7.67 -10.05 -0.13
N LYS A 31 -6.90 -10.89 0.59
CA LYS A 31 -7.23 -11.38 1.95
C LYS A 31 -6.82 -10.44 3.08
N HIS A 32 -6.31 -9.24 2.78
CA HIS A 32 -5.88 -8.25 3.78
C HIS A 32 -4.86 -8.79 4.80
N ILE A 33 -3.92 -9.60 4.32
CA ILE A 33 -2.79 -10.08 5.11
C ILE A 33 -1.80 -8.93 5.34
N ASN A 34 -1.16 -8.90 6.51
CA ASN A 34 -0.08 -7.95 6.77
C ASN A 34 0.97 -8.01 5.65
N ARG A 35 1.38 -6.85 5.16
CA ARG A 35 2.21 -6.74 3.96
C ARG A 35 3.55 -7.48 4.07
N LEU A 36 4.19 -7.44 5.24
CA LEU A 36 5.46 -8.13 5.46
C LEU A 36 5.25 -9.64 5.44
N VAL A 37 4.24 -10.12 6.15
CA VAL A 37 3.87 -11.54 6.19
C VAL A 37 3.46 -12.05 4.80
N LEU A 38 2.77 -11.24 4.01
CA LEU A 38 2.41 -11.58 2.63
C LEU A 38 3.66 -11.79 1.76
N TYR A 39 4.70 -10.96 1.92
CA TYR A 39 5.94 -11.13 1.17
C TYR A 39 6.66 -12.42 1.55
N ASP A 40 6.73 -12.74 2.84
CA ASP A 40 7.35 -13.98 3.31
C ASP A 40 6.59 -15.20 2.76
N ILE A 41 5.26 -15.18 2.80
CA ILE A 41 4.41 -16.24 2.21
C ILE A 41 4.67 -16.39 0.71
N LEU A 42 4.74 -15.29 -0.04
CA LEU A 42 4.98 -15.35 -1.48
C LEU A 42 6.38 -15.86 -1.81
N GLU A 43 7.38 -15.56 -0.98
CA GLU A 43 8.73 -16.10 -1.13
C GLU A 43 8.74 -17.60 -0.88
N ASP A 44 8.06 -18.09 0.16
CA ASP A 44 7.94 -19.53 0.44
C ASP A 44 7.21 -20.27 -0.69
N ILE A 45 6.13 -19.71 -1.23
CA ILE A 45 5.41 -20.29 -2.39
C ILE A 45 6.31 -20.33 -3.62
N LEU A 46 7.13 -19.30 -3.85
CA LEU A 46 8.06 -19.25 -4.97
C LEU A 46 9.12 -20.35 -4.86
N VAL A 47 9.75 -20.50 -3.68
CA VAL A 47 10.74 -21.53 -3.42
C VAL A 47 10.13 -22.91 -3.64
N MET A 48 8.93 -23.15 -3.14
CA MET A 48 8.19 -24.39 -3.35
C MET A 48 7.90 -24.64 -4.84
N ALA A 49 7.51 -23.60 -5.58
CA ALA A 49 7.26 -23.70 -7.01
C ALA A 49 8.51 -24.07 -7.80
N LEU A 50 9.65 -23.43 -7.48
CA LEU A 50 10.94 -23.70 -8.13
C LEU A 50 11.43 -25.13 -7.87
N ASP A 51 11.36 -25.61 -6.61
CA ASP A 51 11.78 -26.97 -6.25
C ASP A 51 10.93 -28.03 -6.98
N ASN A 52 9.62 -27.86 -6.99
CA ASN A 52 8.72 -28.82 -7.65
C ASN A 52 8.78 -28.74 -9.18
N GLN A 53 9.05 -27.56 -9.76
CA GLN A 53 9.35 -27.43 -11.18
C GLN A 53 10.59 -28.23 -11.58
N GLN A 54 11.65 -28.21 -10.75
CA GLN A 54 12.86 -29.04 -11.00
C GLN A 54 12.56 -30.54 -10.95
N ARG A 55 11.57 -30.94 -10.17
CA ARG A 55 11.08 -32.33 -10.10
C ARG A 55 10.12 -32.70 -11.22
N ASN A 56 9.86 -31.79 -12.17
CA ASN A 56 8.90 -31.94 -13.27
C ASN A 56 7.45 -32.24 -12.82
N LEU A 57 7.06 -31.79 -11.62
CA LEU A 57 5.69 -31.86 -11.16
C LEU A 57 4.86 -30.73 -11.78
N LYS A 58 3.56 -30.95 -11.93
CA LYS A 58 2.65 -29.90 -12.42
C LYS A 58 2.16 -29.02 -11.24
N PRO A 59 1.91 -27.70 -11.46
CA PRO A 59 1.41 -26.83 -10.40
C PRO A 59 0.17 -27.37 -9.70
N LYS A 60 -0.75 -27.99 -10.45
CA LYS A 60 -1.97 -28.58 -9.91
C LYS A 60 -1.73 -29.78 -8.99
N GLU A 61 -0.66 -30.52 -9.20
CA GLU A 61 -0.28 -31.67 -8.34
C GLU A 61 0.34 -31.20 -7.04
N VAL A 62 0.99 -30.04 -7.05
CA VAL A 62 1.68 -29.45 -5.89
C VAL A 62 0.72 -28.63 -5.03
N PHE A 63 -0.02 -27.74 -5.65
CA PHE A 63 -0.88 -26.78 -4.94
C PHE A 63 -2.36 -27.20 -4.91
N GLY A 64 -2.75 -28.22 -5.69
CA GLY A 64 -4.15 -28.64 -5.80
C GLY A 64 -5.04 -27.53 -6.34
N ASP A 65 -6.10 -27.23 -5.61
CA ASP A 65 -6.89 -26.01 -5.83
C ASP A 65 -6.18 -24.84 -5.14
N TYR A 66 -5.69 -23.90 -5.94
CA TYR A 66 -4.93 -22.76 -5.44
C TYR A 66 -5.73 -21.89 -4.47
N GLN A 67 -7.05 -21.81 -4.60
CA GLN A 67 -7.90 -21.04 -3.69
C GLN A 67 -7.96 -21.68 -2.31
N GLN A 68 -8.17 -23.00 -2.26
CA GLN A 68 -8.18 -23.74 -1.01
C GLN A 68 -6.82 -23.68 -0.30
N PHE A 69 -5.74 -23.85 -1.05
CA PHE A 69 -4.37 -23.73 -0.54
C PHE A 69 -4.11 -22.34 0.05
N CYS A 70 -4.47 -21.28 -0.67
CA CYS A 70 -4.32 -19.91 -0.20
C CYS A 70 -5.23 -19.59 1.00
N ASP A 71 -6.43 -20.18 1.08
CA ASP A 71 -7.33 -20.02 2.22
C ASP A 71 -6.76 -20.65 3.50
N GLU A 72 -6.11 -21.80 3.40
CA GLU A 72 -5.43 -22.43 4.53
C GLU A 72 -4.29 -21.57 5.05
N ILE A 73 -3.45 -21.04 4.15
CA ILE A 73 -2.36 -20.14 4.51
C ILE A 73 -2.90 -18.85 5.13
N SER A 74 -3.90 -18.22 4.51
CA SER A 74 -4.45 -16.94 4.96
C SER A 74 -5.18 -17.02 6.29
N ARG A 75 -5.68 -18.21 6.66
CA ARG A 75 -6.35 -18.45 7.95
C ARG A 75 -5.40 -18.32 9.13
N ASN A 76 -4.13 -18.71 8.93
CA ASN A 76 -3.08 -18.67 9.94
C ASN A 76 -2.21 -17.41 9.85
N ALA A 77 -2.36 -16.62 8.79
CA ALA A 77 -1.57 -15.42 8.58
C ALA A 77 -2.05 -14.24 9.44
N VAL A 78 -1.10 -13.43 9.90
CA VAL A 78 -1.39 -12.19 10.61
C VAL A 78 -2.05 -11.21 9.64
N LYS A 79 -3.24 -10.75 9.97
CA LYS A 79 -3.97 -9.76 9.17
C LYS A 79 -3.46 -8.34 9.43
N GLU A 80 -3.62 -7.47 8.44
CA GLU A 80 -3.35 -6.04 8.62
C GLU A 80 -4.18 -5.47 9.78
N THR A 81 -3.49 -4.85 10.72
CA THR A 81 -4.16 -4.17 11.83
C THR A 81 -4.65 -2.79 11.40
N THR A 82 -5.74 -2.32 12.01
CA THR A 82 -6.24 -0.96 11.81
C THR A 82 -5.18 0.09 12.14
N ILE A 83 -4.29 -0.20 13.10
CA ILE A 83 -3.19 0.67 13.52
C ILE A 83 -2.18 0.89 12.39
N GLU A 84 -1.86 -0.15 11.60
CA GLU A 84 -0.93 -0.03 10.46
C GLU A 84 -1.51 0.86 9.35
N LYS A 85 -2.81 0.72 9.06
CA LYS A 85 -3.52 1.58 8.11
C LYS A 85 -3.55 3.03 8.59
N VAL A 86 -3.91 3.26 9.85
CA VAL A 86 -3.91 4.60 10.46
C VAL A 86 -2.50 5.21 10.47
N GLY A 87 -1.47 4.41 10.75
CA GLY A 87 -0.08 4.86 10.71
C GLY A 87 0.36 5.34 9.32
N LEU A 88 -0.03 4.61 8.26
CA LEU A 88 0.29 5.01 6.89
C LEU A 88 -0.43 6.31 6.48
N TYR A 89 -1.74 6.37 6.69
CA TYR A 89 -2.52 7.58 6.36
C TYR A 89 -2.17 8.76 7.24
N GLY A 90 -1.91 8.53 8.54
CA GLY A 90 -1.43 9.55 9.47
C GLY A 90 -0.07 10.12 9.06
N GLY A 91 0.86 9.27 8.64
CA GLY A 91 2.16 9.69 8.12
C GLY A 91 2.05 10.55 6.87
N LEU A 92 1.22 10.15 5.90
CA LEU A 92 0.96 10.95 4.70
C LEU A 92 0.34 12.31 5.04
N LEU A 93 -0.60 12.34 5.98
CA LEU A 93 -1.21 13.58 6.45
C LEU A 93 -0.18 14.51 7.11
N CYS A 94 0.72 13.98 7.94
CA CYS A 94 1.79 14.75 8.56
C CYS A 94 2.75 15.36 7.51
N ILE A 95 3.15 14.58 6.49
CA ILE A 95 3.98 15.07 5.39
C ILE A 95 3.26 16.21 4.65
N PHE A 96 1.97 16.04 4.35
CA PHE A 96 1.18 17.05 3.69
C PHE A 96 1.08 18.36 4.49
N ILE A 97 0.80 18.27 5.79
CA ILE A 97 0.76 19.44 6.69
C ILE A 97 2.13 20.14 6.73
N THR A 98 3.22 19.37 6.79
CA THR A 98 4.58 19.93 6.79
C THR A 98 4.88 20.67 5.49
N LEU A 99 4.47 20.14 4.33
CA LEU A 99 4.63 20.80 3.04
C LEU A 99 3.83 22.10 2.97
N LEU A 100 2.58 22.11 3.45
CA LEU A 100 1.78 23.33 3.51
C LEU A 100 2.43 24.40 4.40
N PHE A 101 2.99 23.98 5.52
CA PHE A 101 3.70 24.87 6.44
C PHE A 101 4.93 25.49 5.77
N LEU A 102 5.72 24.71 5.05
CA LEU A 102 6.89 25.20 4.29
C LEU A 102 6.47 26.19 3.21
N ILE A 103 5.42 25.89 2.44
CA ILE A 103 4.88 26.80 1.41
C ILE A 103 4.45 28.13 2.05
N GLY A 104 3.79 28.09 3.21
CA GLY A 104 3.38 29.28 3.96
C GLY A 104 4.57 30.16 4.37
N ILE A 105 5.66 29.54 4.85
CA ILE A 105 6.89 30.26 5.20
C ILE A 105 7.52 30.95 3.95
N PHE A 106 7.61 30.23 2.83
CA PHE A 106 8.19 30.77 1.59
C PHE A 106 7.38 31.92 1.01
N ASN A 107 6.04 31.83 1.04
CA ASN A 107 5.17 32.87 0.49
C ASN A 107 5.14 34.15 1.35
N ASN A 108 5.40 34.05 2.65
CA ASN A 108 5.31 35.17 3.59
C ASN A 108 6.68 35.73 4.01
N HIS A 109 7.71 35.59 3.18
CA HIS A 109 9.07 36.11 3.45
C HIS A 109 9.62 35.73 4.84
N GLY A 110 9.29 34.55 5.33
CA GLY A 110 9.76 34.01 6.61
C GLY A 110 8.89 34.39 7.83
N GLU A 111 7.85 35.18 7.67
CA GLU A 111 6.87 35.39 8.73
C GLU A 111 5.80 34.28 8.73
N ILE A 112 5.65 33.57 9.84
CA ILE A 112 4.62 32.56 10.01
C ILE A 112 3.32 33.26 10.37
N ARG A 113 2.59 33.73 9.34
CA ARG A 113 1.23 34.27 9.52
C ARG A 113 0.24 33.31 8.88
N PHE A 114 -0.11 32.26 9.60
CA PHE A 114 -1.27 31.45 9.22
C PHE A 114 -2.53 32.07 9.81
N THR A 115 -3.31 32.69 8.98
CA THR A 115 -4.68 33.04 9.36
C THR A 115 -5.55 31.77 9.29
N ALA A 116 -6.53 31.65 10.18
CA ALA A 116 -7.46 30.51 10.18
C ALA A 116 -8.14 30.37 8.81
N ASP A 117 -8.37 31.47 8.09
CA ASP A 117 -8.94 31.50 6.75
C ASP A 117 -8.06 30.82 5.70
N GLU A 118 -6.75 31.01 5.76
CA GLU A 118 -5.82 30.35 4.84
C GLU A 118 -5.80 28.84 5.06
N LEU A 119 -5.78 28.40 6.32
CA LEU A 119 -5.83 26.99 6.67
C LEU A 119 -7.12 26.34 6.14
N ILE A 120 -8.26 26.98 6.34
CA ILE A 120 -9.55 26.51 5.83
C ILE A 120 -9.55 26.44 4.30
N ARG A 121 -9.01 27.45 3.60
CA ARG A 121 -8.89 27.45 2.14
C ARG A 121 -8.04 26.30 1.64
N TYR A 122 -6.90 26.00 2.27
CA TYR A 122 -6.04 24.88 1.90
C TYR A 122 -6.75 23.53 2.09
N ILE A 123 -7.46 23.36 3.21
CA ILE A 123 -8.23 22.14 3.49
C ILE A 123 -9.36 21.97 2.45
N LEU A 124 -10.11 23.01 2.14
CA LEU A 124 -11.22 22.96 1.18
C LEU A 124 -10.72 22.70 -0.25
N THR A 125 -9.60 23.31 -0.65
CA THR A 125 -8.97 23.05 -1.95
C THR A 125 -8.51 21.60 -2.06
N PHE A 126 -7.99 21.03 -0.97
CA PHE A 126 -7.57 19.62 -0.92
C PHE A 126 -8.74 18.65 -1.04
N ILE A 127 -9.91 19.00 -0.49
CA ILE A 127 -11.15 18.19 -0.62
C ILE A 127 -11.78 18.36 -2.02
N GLY A 128 -11.18 19.20 -2.90
CA GLY A 128 -11.67 19.40 -4.26
C GLY A 128 -12.87 20.35 -4.37
N ILE A 129 -13.11 21.18 -3.35
CA ILE A 129 -14.15 22.20 -3.39
C ILE A 129 -13.54 23.50 -3.94
N PRO A 130 -13.86 23.92 -5.19
CA PRO A 130 -13.34 25.16 -5.74
C PRO A 130 -13.95 26.35 -5.01
N MET A 131 -13.15 27.09 -4.24
CA MET A 131 -13.57 28.34 -3.64
C MET A 131 -13.47 29.45 -4.68
N THR A 132 -14.60 29.88 -5.18
CA THR A 132 -14.71 31.17 -5.91
C THR A 132 -14.46 32.33 -4.93
N LYS A 133 -13.69 33.32 -5.35
CA LYS A 133 -13.25 34.48 -4.55
C LYS A 133 -14.40 35.41 -4.04
N SER A 134 -15.65 34.96 -4.07
CA SER A 134 -16.82 35.82 -3.97
C SER A 134 -17.58 35.80 -2.62
N THR A 135 -17.00 35.24 -1.55
CA THR A 135 -17.78 35.07 -0.31
C THR A 135 -17.13 35.67 0.93
N VAL A 136 -16.41 36.79 0.79
CA VAL A 136 -16.03 37.59 1.96
C VAL A 136 -16.37 39.04 1.69
N TYR A 137 -17.64 39.40 1.83
CA TYR A 137 -18.00 40.80 2.15
C TYR A 137 -18.02 40.94 3.67
N PRO A 138 -17.26 41.85 4.26
CA PRO A 138 -17.42 42.20 5.65
C PRO A 138 -18.79 42.88 5.82
N PHE A 139 -19.60 42.36 6.70
CA PHE A 139 -20.73 43.09 7.21
C PHE A 139 -20.21 44.38 7.92
N VAL A 140 -20.56 45.51 7.39
CA VAL A 140 -20.46 46.82 8.06
C VAL A 140 -21.59 46.94 9.05
#